data_81d04225e518334f09672f4887e0ac0c
#
_entry.id   81d04225e518334f09672f4887e0ac0c
#
_cell.length_a   1.000
_cell.length_b   1.000
_cell.length_c   1.000
_cell.angle_alpha   90.00
_cell.angle_beta   90.00
_cell.angle_gamma   90.00
#
_symmetry.space_group_name_H-M   'P 1'
#
loop_
_entity.id
_entity.type
_entity.pdbx_description
1 polymer ?
#
loop_
_entity_poly.entity_id
_entity_poly.type
_entity_poly.pdbx_seq_one_letter_code
_entity_poly.pdbx_strand_id
1 'polypeptide(L)'
;MEIKERNLSSGFCTFIEICMAFDFLKSEGYITSEFFIGRDVYVVYKNPRINQTITISLLEPNEKNLMRWKWQIIINKKVFLFTKTISITDCLELPANLNLTEQLIAYSQFIRENIMTIVRGEKWKQIDNCQYQGLRNNTVKCNDINDLSEEEKLFWEIYNVFSFLCIEGYHSSEFNIGKMVSLTFVNYRLKQDVTVSVSSLSCECDIVIEKKNARLKQSISVKDIIDKYEWHKNTCSLISYSDFIQQNLMPVIRGEKWE
;
A
#
# COMPACT_ATOMS: atom_id res chain seq x y z
N MET A 1 1.12 31.81 2.97
CA MET A 1 0.88 30.57 3.78
C MET A 1 1.66 29.48 3.06
N GLU A 2 2.85 29.12 3.58
CA GLU A 2 3.69 28.09 2.96
C GLU A 2 2.98 26.73 3.08
N ILE A 3 2.71 26.13 1.93
CA ILE A 3 2.30 24.72 1.87
C ILE A 3 3.55 23.92 2.21
N LYS A 4 3.66 23.46 3.48
CA LYS A 4 4.74 22.55 3.86
C LYS A 4 4.64 21.31 2.99
N GLU A 5 5.64 21.08 2.15
CA GLU A 5 5.78 19.83 1.40
C GLU A 5 5.79 18.67 2.40
N ARG A 6 4.88 17.73 2.19
CA ARG A 6 4.84 16.50 2.97
C ARG A 6 6.05 15.66 2.54
N ASN A 7 6.94 15.37 3.46
CA ASN A 7 8.09 14.50 3.16
C ASN A 7 7.63 13.03 3.06
N LEU A 8 8.45 12.17 2.47
CA LEU A 8 8.14 10.74 2.28
C LEU A 8 7.88 10.02 3.61
N SER A 9 8.57 10.40 4.71
CA SER A 9 8.32 9.83 6.03
C SER A 9 6.91 10.13 6.55
N SER A 10 6.41 11.34 6.29
CA SER A 10 5.01 11.71 6.60
C SER A 10 4.01 10.92 5.75
N GLY A 11 4.33 10.61 4.50
CA GLY A 11 3.53 9.74 3.64
C GLY A 11 3.43 8.33 4.20
N PHE A 12 4.53 7.79 4.69
CA PHE A 12 4.56 6.46 5.30
C PHE A 12 3.74 6.37 6.59
N CYS A 13 3.88 7.35 7.50
CA CYS A 13 3.02 7.42 8.69
C CYS A 13 1.53 7.41 8.31
N THR A 14 1.13 8.17 7.28
CA THR A 14 -0.25 8.14 6.76
C THR A 14 -0.65 6.77 6.22
N PHE A 15 0.25 6.07 5.51
CA PHE A 15 -0.01 4.72 5.04
C PHE A 15 -0.29 3.77 6.22
N ILE A 16 0.53 3.82 7.28
CA ILE A 16 0.32 3.01 8.49
C ILE A 16 -1.01 3.37 9.17
N GLU A 17 -1.34 4.65 9.29
CA GLU A 17 -2.63 5.10 9.85
C GLU A 17 -3.81 4.54 9.05
N ILE A 18 -3.73 4.53 7.70
CA ILE A 18 -4.75 3.91 6.85
C ILE A 18 -4.86 2.42 7.17
N CYS A 19 -3.74 1.70 7.19
CA CYS A 19 -3.73 0.27 7.46
C CYS A 19 -4.34 -0.07 8.82
N MET A 20 -4.03 0.70 9.87
CA MET A 20 -4.58 0.51 11.21
C MET A 20 -6.07 0.85 11.29
N ALA A 21 -6.48 1.99 10.72
CA ALA A 21 -7.88 2.42 10.74
C ALA A 21 -8.80 1.44 10.00
N PHE A 22 -8.31 0.79 8.95
CA PHE A 22 -9.07 -0.09 8.07
C PHE A 22 -8.72 -1.59 8.21
N ASP A 23 -7.98 -1.97 9.26
CA ASP A 23 -7.60 -3.38 9.51
C ASP A 23 -8.81 -4.33 9.59
N PHE A 24 -9.98 -3.83 10.03
CA PHE A 24 -11.23 -4.59 10.07
C PHE A 24 -11.65 -5.14 8.69
N LEU A 25 -11.23 -4.54 7.59
CA LEU A 25 -11.53 -5.03 6.24
C LEU A 25 -10.94 -6.42 5.99
N LYS A 26 -9.84 -6.77 6.65
CA LYS A 26 -9.23 -8.11 6.55
C LYS A 26 -10.20 -9.19 7.05
N SER A 27 -10.89 -8.95 8.17
CA SER A 27 -11.90 -9.88 8.71
C SER A 27 -13.12 -10.04 7.80
N GLU A 28 -13.39 -9.07 6.94
CA GLU A 28 -14.45 -9.10 5.91
C GLU A 28 -13.98 -9.70 4.57
N GLY A 29 -12.77 -10.26 4.54
CA GLY A 29 -12.21 -10.95 3.37
C GLY A 29 -11.56 -10.05 2.32
N TYR A 30 -11.22 -8.82 2.70
CA TYR A 30 -10.42 -7.95 1.86
C TYR A 30 -8.93 -8.20 2.06
N ILE A 31 -8.19 -8.11 0.96
CA ILE A 31 -6.73 -8.11 0.93
C ILE A 31 -6.25 -6.77 0.37
N THR A 32 -5.10 -6.31 0.81
CA THR A 32 -4.42 -5.18 0.17
C THR A 32 -3.95 -5.63 -1.20
N SER A 33 -4.41 -4.96 -2.27
CA SER A 33 -4.09 -5.33 -3.64
C SER A 33 -3.12 -4.37 -4.31
N GLU A 34 -3.05 -3.14 -3.84
CA GLU A 34 -2.20 -2.08 -4.37
C GLU A 34 -2.07 -0.97 -3.34
N PHE A 35 -0.91 -0.31 -3.28
CA PHE A 35 -0.73 0.91 -2.51
C PHE A 35 0.38 1.79 -3.11
N PHE A 36 0.38 3.06 -2.74
CA PHE A 36 1.41 4.02 -3.12
C PHE A 36 1.71 4.96 -1.96
N ILE A 37 2.99 5.22 -1.74
CA ILE A 37 3.49 6.13 -0.70
C ILE A 37 4.37 7.17 -1.38
N GLY A 38 3.84 8.39 -1.51
CA GLY A 38 4.51 9.51 -2.16
C GLY A 38 3.90 10.83 -1.69
N ARG A 39 3.78 11.79 -2.59
CA ARG A 39 3.01 13.01 -2.33
C ARG A 39 1.56 12.64 -2.01
N ASP A 40 0.90 11.95 -2.94
CA ASP A 40 -0.35 11.27 -2.61
C ASP A 40 -0.05 9.96 -1.90
N VAL A 41 -0.95 9.54 -1.02
CA VAL A 41 -0.91 8.22 -0.40
C VAL A 41 -2.22 7.51 -0.69
N TYR A 42 -2.16 6.29 -1.21
CA TYR A 42 -3.37 5.49 -1.35
C TYR A 42 -3.15 4.02 -1.02
N VAL A 43 -4.25 3.37 -0.62
CA VAL A 43 -4.33 1.93 -0.39
C VAL A 43 -5.59 1.40 -1.04
N VAL A 44 -5.47 0.33 -1.81
CA VAL A 44 -6.59 -0.37 -2.44
C VAL A 44 -6.79 -1.72 -1.76
N TYR A 45 -7.93 -1.89 -1.14
CA TYR A 45 -8.39 -3.16 -0.59
C TYR A 45 -9.32 -3.84 -1.60
N LYS A 46 -9.09 -5.12 -1.88
CA LYS A 46 -9.89 -5.91 -2.83
C LYS A 46 -10.48 -7.13 -2.15
N ASN A 47 -11.78 -7.34 -2.34
CA ASN A 47 -12.44 -8.59 -1.98
C ASN A 47 -12.79 -9.34 -3.27
N PRO A 48 -12.02 -10.38 -3.64
CA PRO A 48 -12.23 -11.13 -4.89
C PRO A 48 -13.53 -11.93 -4.88
N ARG A 49 -14.04 -12.34 -3.70
CA ARG A 49 -15.27 -13.14 -3.58
C ARG A 49 -16.52 -12.39 -4.02
N ILE A 50 -16.57 -11.10 -3.72
CA ILE A 50 -17.73 -10.24 -4.04
C ILE A 50 -17.42 -9.22 -5.14
N ASN A 51 -16.23 -9.30 -5.73
CA ASN A 51 -15.75 -8.45 -6.82
C ASN A 51 -15.83 -6.95 -6.51
N GLN A 52 -15.36 -6.61 -5.31
CA GLN A 52 -15.44 -5.25 -4.75
C GLN A 52 -14.06 -4.73 -4.37
N THR A 53 -13.86 -3.43 -4.56
CA THR A 53 -12.66 -2.72 -4.12
C THR A 53 -13.03 -1.53 -3.24
N ILE A 54 -12.19 -1.24 -2.27
CA ILE A 54 -12.25 -0.02 -1.44
C ILE A 54 -10.91 0.69 -1.61
N THR A 55 -10.95 1.89 -2.16
CA THR A 55 -9.77 2.75 -2.32
C THR A 55 -9.81 3.86 -1.29
N ILE A 56 -8.75 4.01 -0.53
CA ILE A 56 -8.57 5.05 0.47
C ILE A 56 -7.37 5.86 0.04
N SER A 57 -7.56 7.15 -0.21
CA SER A 57 -6.51 8.05 -0.72
C SER A 57 -6.46 9.33 0.10
N LEU A 58 -5.26 9.82 0.36
CA LEU A 58 -5.01 11.19 0.79
C LEU A 58 -4.36 11.93 -0.37
N LEU A 59 -5.08 12.89 -0.93
CA LEU A 59 -4.69 13.65 -2.11
C LEU A 59 -4.04 14.96 -1.73
N GLU A 60 -2.95 15.31 -2.42
CA GLU A 60 -2.27 16.59 -2.30
C GLU A 60 -3.17 17.75 -2.80
N PRO A 61 -3.09 18.93 -2.18
CA PRO A 61 -3.72 20.13 -2.69
C PRO A 61 -3.21 20.43 -4.11
N ASN A 62 -4.09 20.54 -5.08
CA ASN A 62 -3.73 20.97 -6.42
C ASN A 62 -4.30 22.36 -6.74
N GLU A 63 -3.65 23.09 -7.64
CA GLU A 63 -3.97 24.48 -7.98
C GLU A 63 -5.41 24.67 -8.49
N LYS A 64 -6.06 23.60 -8.97
CA LYS A 64 -7.39 23.70 -9.59
C LYS A 64 -8.56 23.61 -8.61
N ASN A 65 -8.39 22.91 -7.45
CA ASN A 65 -9.55 22.58 -6.63
C ASN A 65 -9.38 22.65 -5.11
N LEU A 66 -8.18 22.66 -4.53
CA LEU A 66 -8.04 22.49 -3.09
C LEU A 66 -6.83 23.23 -2.53
N MET A 67 -7.08 24.08 -1.53
CA MET A 67 -6.03 24.66 -0.67
C MET A 67 -5.60 23.73 0.47
N ARG A 68 -6.13 22.50 0.56
CA ARG A 68 -5.92 21.57 1.70
C ARG A 68 -5.87 20.13 1.22
N TRP A 69 -5.11 19.30 1.94
CA TRP A 69 -5.13 17.84 1.83
C TRP A 69 -6.55 17.32 2.04
N LYS A 70 -6.95 16.36 1.19
CA LYS A 70 -8.31 15.81 1.22
C LYS A 70 -8.29 14.29 1.18
N TRP A 71 -9.01 13.67 2.10
CA TRP A 71 -9.34 12.26 2.01
C TRP A 71 -10.31 12.00 0.86
N GLN A 72 -10.09 10.87 0.19
CA GLN A 72 -11.02 10.31 -0.77
C GLN A 72 -11.17 8.81 -0.47
N ILE A 73 -12.37 8.37 -0.17
CA ILE A 73 -12.69 6.97 0.13
C ILE A 73 -13.79 6.53 -0.82
N ILE A 74 -13.46 5.56 -1.67
CA ILE A 74 -14.33 5.09 -2.75
C ILE A 74 -14.53 3.59 -2.63
N ILE A 75 -15.79 3.15 -2.66
CA ILE A 75 -16.16 1.74 -2.77
C ILE A 75 -16.66 1.48 -4.18
N ASN A 76 -16.02 0.55 -4.89
CA ASN A 76 -16.40 0.12 -6.22
C ASN A 76 -16.81 -1.35 -6.21
N LYS A 77 -17.95 -1.68 -6.82
CA LYS A 77 -18.40 -3.04 -7.06
C LYS A 77 -18.61 -3.29 -8.54
N LYS A 78 -17.91 -4.26 -9.09
CA LYS A 78 -18.07 -4.67 -10.48
C LYS A 78 -19.22 -5.66 -10.58
N VAL A 79 -20.24 -5.33 -11.39
CA VAL A 79 -21.41 -6.17 -11.66
C VAL A 79 -21.51 -6.34 -13.18
N PHE A 80 -21.10 -7.49 -13.70
CA PHE A 80 -21.02 -7.76 -15.14
C PHE A 80 -20.22 -6.67 -15.87
N LEU A 81 -20.91 -5.88 -16.73
CA LEU A 81 -20.32 -4.81 -17.54
C LEU A 81 -20.31 -3.44 -16.85
N PHE A 82 -20.91 -3.33 -15.66
CA PHE A 82 -21.08 -2.04 -14.95
C PHE A 82 -20.28 -2.02 -13.66
N THR A 83 -19.79 -0.85 -13.30
CA THR A 83 -19.21 -0.57 -11.99
C THR A 83 -20.14 0.33 -11.21
N LYS A 84 -20.56 -0.11 -10.03
CA LYS A 84 -21.25 0.74 -9.06
C LYS A 84 -20.22 1.38 -8.16
N THR A 85 -20.34 2.68 -7.92
CA THR A 85 -19.39 3.48 -7.14
C THR A 85 -20.13 4.22 -6.03
N ILE A 86 -19.55 4.22 -4.84
CA ILE A 86 -19.98 5.05 -3.71
C ILE A 86 -18.77 5.81 -3.20
N SER A 87 -18.87 7.14 -3.12
CA SER A 87 -17.91 8.00 -2.46
C SER A 87 -18.33 8.21 -1.01
N ILE A 88 -17.56 7.69 -0.07
CA ILE A 88 -17.85 7.82 1.36
C ILE A 88 -17.62 9.25 1.84
N THR A 89 -16.62 9.91 1.26
CA THR A 89 -16.30 11.31 1.59
C THR A 89 -17.44 12.28 1.20
N ASP A 90 -18.28 11.90 0.26
CA ASP A 90 -19.44 12.69 -0.13
C ASP A 90 -20.70 12.35 0.71
N CYS A 91 -20.68 11.24 1.44
CA CYS A 91 -21.79 10.80 2.29
C CYS A 91 -21.67 11.27 3.74
N LEU A 92 -20.48 11.64 4.21
CA LEU A 92 -20.23 12.07 5.59
C LEU A 92 -19.61 13.47 5.60
N GLU A 93 -20.37 14.44 6.09
CA GLU A 93 -19.89 15.80 6.28
C GLU A 93 -19.14 15.90 7.62
N LEU A 94 -17.84 16.20 7.55
CA LEU A 94 -16.98 16.31 8.72
C LEU A 94 -16.77 17.78 9.13
N PRO A 95 -16.64 18.06 10.44
CA PRO A 95 -16.28 19.39 10.93
C PRO A 95 -14.90 19.85 10.40
N ALA A 96 -14.81 21.13 10.03
CA ALA A 96 -13.58 21.69 9.42
C ALA A 96 -12.37 21.75 10.38
N ASN A 97 -12.58 21.60 11.69
CA ASN A 97 -11.56 21.66 12.73
C ASN A 97 -10.89 20.31 12.98
N LEU A 98 -11.36 19.21 12.39
CA LEU A 98 -10.71 17.91 12.54
C LEU A 98 -9.39 17.87 11.75
N ASN A 99 -8.34 17.35 12.39
CA ASN A 99 -7.10 17.04 11.70
C ASN A 99 -7.26 15.81 10.77
N LEU A 100 -6.25 15.52 9.93
CA LEU A 100 -6.35 14.45 8.93
C LEU A 100 -6.54 13.06 9.55
N THR A 101 -5.86 12.76 10.65
CA THR A 101 -6.00 11.48 11.36
C THR A 101 -7.39 11.34 11.98
N GLU A 102 -7.92 12.38 12.59
CA GLU A 102 -9.29 12.40 13.13
C GLU A 102 -10.34 12.20 12.03
N GLN A 103 -10.15 12.83 10.86
CA GLN A 103 -11.03 12.62 9.71
C GLN A 103 -10.98 11.15 9.24
N LEU A 104 -9.77 10.55 9.14
CA LEU A 104 -9.60 9.16 8.75
C LEU A 104 -10.33 8.20 9.70
N ILE A 105 -10.18 8.42 11.01
CA ILE A 105 -10.85 7.63 12.05
C ILE A 105 -12.37 7.78 11.93
N ALA A 106 -12.86 9.00 11.71
CA ALA A 106 -14.29 9.27 11.54
C ALA A 106 -14.87 8.52 10.34
N TYR A 107 -14.19 8.52 9.20
CA TYR A 107 -14.60 7.75 8.02
C TYR A 107 -14.58 6.24 8.28
N SER A 108 -13.55 5.72 8.93
CA SER A 108 -13.45 4.31 9.31
C SER A 108 -14.61 3.89 10.21
N GLN A 109 -14.93 4.71 11.22
CA GLN A 109 -16.03 4.51 12.14
C GLN A 109 -17.40 4.53 11.42
N PHE A 110 -17.62 5.52 10.56
CA PHE A 110 -18.81 5.63 9.75
C PHE A 110 -19.03 4.36 8.90
N ILE A 111 -17.98 3.84 8.27
CA ILE A 111 -18.05 2.61 7.49
C ILE A 111 -18.49 1.43 8.36
N ARG A 112 -17.88 1.26 9.52
CA ARG A 112 -18.20 0.16 10.44
C ARG A 112 -19.63 0.21 10.97
N GLU A 113 -20.13 1.40 11.22
CA GLU A 113 -21.45 1.56 11.86
C GLU A 113 -22.61 1.60 10.86
N ASN A 114 -22.37 2.13 9.65
CA ASN A 114 -23.48 2.47 8.75
C ASN A 114 -23.49 1.69 7.43
N ILE A 115 -22.34 1.20 6.97
CA ILE A 115 -22.26 0.65 5.61
C ILE A 115 -21.63 -0.75 5.51
N MET A 116 -21.54 -1.46 6.63
CA MET A 116 -20.98 -2.83 6.63
C MET A 116 -21.73 -3.79 5.72
N THR A 117 -23.05 -3.62 5.53
CA THR A 117 -23.84 -4.40 4.57
C THR A 117 -23.39 -4.19 3.12
N ILE A 118 -22.91 -2.99 2.79
CA ILE A 118 -22.32 -2.67 1.48
C ILE A 118 -20.92 -3.30 1.40
N VAL A 119 -20.12 -3.15 2.45
CA VAL A 119 -18.76 -3.74 2.55
C VAL A 119 -18.81 -5.26 2.38
N ARG A 120 -19.80 -5.92 2.98
CA ARG A 120 -20.03 -7.37 2.84
C ARG A 120 -20.66 -7.77 1.50
N GLY A 121 -21.04 -6.80 0.69
CA GLY A 121 -21.69 -7.05 -0.60
C GLY A 121 -23.12 -7.52 -0.53
N GLU A 122 -23.76 -7.47 0.65
CA GLU A 122 -25.13 -7.96 0.90
C GLU A 122 -26.20 -7.06 0.27
N LYS A 123 -26.08 -5.75 0.45
CA LYS A 123 -26.99 -4.74 -0.09
C LYS A 123 -26.20 -3.57 -0.65
N TRP A 124 -26.55 -3.17 -1.85
CA TRP A 124 -26.02 -1.97 -2.48
C TRP A 124 -27.11 -0.90 -2.46
N LYS A 125 -27.13 -0.08 -1.43
CA LYS A 125 -28.05 1.03 -1.28
C LYS A 125 -27.36 2.35 -1.52
N GLN A 126 -28.10 3.34 -2.00
CA GLN A 126 -27.69 4.72 -1.91
C GLN A 126 -27.59 5.10 -0.44
N ILE A 127 -26.52 5.76 -0.05
CA ILE A 127 -26.30 6.23 1.31
C ILE A 127 -26.77 7.68 1.32
N ASP A 128 -27.70 7.99 2.23
CA ASP A 128 -28.12 9.37 2.48
C ASP A 128 -27.01 10.11 3.23
N ASN A 129 -26.94 11.43 3.04
CA ASN A 129 -25.99 12.27 3.75
C ASN A 129 -26.17 12.13 5.26
N CYS A 130 -25.09 11.75 5.94
CA CYS A 130 -25.06 11.56 7.38
C CYS A 130 -24.32 12.69 8.07
N GLN A 131 -24.81 13.11 9.22
CA GLN A 131 -24.10 14.05 10.07
C GLN A 131 -23.11 13.30 10.97
N TYR A 132 -21.96 13.92 11.19
CA TYR A 132 -20.94 13.44 12.09
C TYR A 132 -21.41 13.45 13.56
N GLN A 133 -21.32 12.31 14.24
CA GLN A 133 -21.79 12.16 15.63
C GLN A 133 -20.67 12.23 16.70
N GLY A 134 -19.45 12.59 16.30
CA GLY A 134 -18.28 12.63 17.18
C GLY A 134 -17.42 11.35 17.12
N LEU A 135 -16.14 11.50 17.47
CA LEU A 135 -15.21 10.37 17.58
C LEU A 135 -15.49 9.59 18.87
N ARG A 136 -15.69 8.28 18.75
CA ARG A 136 -15.64 7.38 19.88
C ARG A 136 -14.20 6.91 20.03
N ASN A 137 -13.57 7.25 21.14
CA ASN A 137 -12.20 6.95 21.59
C ASN A 137 -11.48 5.78 20.89
N ASN A 138 -10.83 6.05 19.76
CA ASN A 138 -9.83 5.17 19.17
C ASN A 138 -8.68 6.05 18.67
N THR A 139 -7.65 6.18 19.46
CA THR A 139 -6.44 6.91 19.09
C THR A 139 -5.55 6.03 18.22
N VAL A 140 -5.63 6.20 16.91
CA VAL A 140 -4.57 5.79 16.00
C VAL A 140 -3.69 7.02 15.82
N LYS A 141 -2.46 6.97 16.31
CA LYS A 141 -1.48 8.04 16.10
C LYS A 141 -0.16 7.43 15.68
N CYS A 142 0.28 7.75 14.47
CA CYS A 142 1.67 7.69 14.07
C CYS A 142 2.11 9.15 13.85
N ASN A 143 2.83 9.72 14.83
CA ASN A 143 3.20 11.14 14.77
C ASN A 143 4.55 11.36 14.09
N ASP A 144 5.46 10.37 14.14
CA ASP A 144 6.80 10.43 13.55
C ASP A 144 7.25 9.00 13.16
N ILE A 145 8.21 8.90 12.25
CA ILE A 145 8.87 7.65 11.88
C ILE A 145 9.59 7.01 13.08
N ASN A 146 9.96 7.80 14.07
CA ASN A 146 10.56 7.33 15.31
C ASN A 146 9.57 6.56 16.21
N ASP A 147 8.27 6.76 16.03
CA ASP A 147 7.21 6.07 16.79
C ASP A 147 6.90 4.68 16.19
N LEU A 148 7.50 4.36 15.05
CA LEU A 148 7.31 3.08 14.36
C LEU A 148 8.08 1.96 15.06
N SER A 149 7.53 0.74 15.00
CA SER A 149 8.24 -0.47 15.39
C SER A 149 9.45 -0.72 14.47
N GLU A 150 10.39 -1.55 14.89
CA GLU A 150 11.55 -1.89 14.08
C GLU A 150 11.13 -2.61 12.78
N GLU A 151 10.07 -3.41 12.81
CA GLU A 151 9.51 -4.08 11.63
C GLU A 151 8.88 -3.06 10.66
N GLU A 152 8.21 -2.03 11.15
CA GLU A 152 7.65 -0.95 10.31
C GLU A 152 8.75 -0.09 9.70
N LYS A 153 9.82 0.20 10.45
CA LYS A 153 11.00 0.90 9.92
C LYS A 153 11.69 0.08 8.83
N LEU A 154 11.84 -1.24 9.05
CA LEU A 154 12.42 -2.16 8.07
C LEU A 154 11.56 -2.22 6.80
N PHE A 155 10.24 -2.29 6.94
CA PHE A 155 9.33 -2.22 5.78
C PHE A 155 9.53 -0.92 4.99
N TRP A 156 9.63 0.22 5.68
CA TRP A 156 9.90 1.51 5.05
C TRP A 156 11.23 1.55 4.33
N GLU A 157 12.27 0.97 4.92
CA GLU A 157 13.59 0.84 4.29
C GLU A 157 13.51 0.01 3.00
N ILE A 158 12.83 -1.15 3.03
CA ILE A 158 12.60 -1.97 1.84
C ILE A 158 11.88 -1.16 0.76
N TYR A 159 10.79 -0.46 1.11
CA TYR A 159 10.05 0.34 0.15
C TYR A 159 10.92 1.42 -0.51
N ASN A 160 11.69 2.17 0.27
CA ASN A 160 12.55 3.23 -0.25
C ASN A 160 13.65 2.69 -1.16
N VAL A 161 14.35 1.65 -0.71
CA VAL A 161 15.50 1.08 -1.44
C VAL A 161 15.06 0.48 -2.77
N PHE A 162 13.86 -0.13 -2.83
CA PHE A 162 13.33 -0.78 -4.04
C PHE A 162 12.31 0.08 -4.81
N SER A 163 12.14 1.35 -4.46
CA SER A 163 11.21 2.26 -5.13
C SER A 163 11.53 2.47 -6.63
N PHE A 164 12.79 2.22 -7.06
CA PHE A 164 13.16 2.26 -8.47
C PHE A 164 12.35 1.28 -9.33
N LEU A 165 11.83 0.17 -8.76
CA LEU A 165 10.95 -0.75 -9.45
C LEU A 165 9.66 -0.06 -9.93
N CYS A 166 9.18 0.95 -9.20
CA CYS A 166 8.00 1.72 -9.61
C CYS A 166 8.26 2.50 -10.92
N ILE A 167 9.49 2.98 -11.12
CA ILE A 167 9.91 3.65 -12.38
C ILE A 167 9.90 2.65 -13.53
N GLU A 168 10.19 1.38 -13.28
CA GLU A 168 10.17 0.29 -14.26
C GLU A 168 8.74 -0.30 -14.47
N GLY A 169 7.71 0.33 -13.92
CA GLY A 169 6.32 -0.04 -14.11
C GLY A 169 5.80 -1.14 -13.18
N TYR A 170 6.47 -1.35 -12.07
CA TYR A 170 5.96 -2.20 -11.00
C TYR A 170 5.09 -1.40 -10.04
N HIS A 171 4.12 -2.06 -9.42
CA HIS A 171 3.28 -1.51 -8.36
C HIS A 171 3.51 -2.30 -7.08
N SER A 172 3.69 -1.60 -5.97
CA SER A 172 3.69 -2.26 -4.66
C SER A 172 2.32 -2.88 -4.39
N SER A 173 2.30 -4.12 -3.96
CA SER A 173 1.09 -4.92 -3.84
C SER A 173 0.98 -5.58 -2.46
N GLU A 174 1.39 -6.83 -2.34
CA GLU A 174 1.29 -7.56 -1.08
C GLU A 174 2.42 -7.19 -0.13
N PHE A 175 2.12 -7.12 1.17
CA PHE A 175 3.12 -6.89 2.19
C PHE A 175 2.80 -7.66 3.48
N ASN A 176 3.84 -7.92 4.26
CA ASN A 176 3.74 -8.45 5.62
C ASN A 176 4.68 -7.67 6.54
N ILE A 177 4.19 -7.26 7.71
CA ILE A 177 4.97 -6.63 8.76
C ILE A 177 4.89 -7.53 9.99
N GLY A 178 6.00 -8.18 10.34
CA GLY A 178 6.10 -9.13 11.43
C GLY A 178 7.53 -9.66 11.53
N LYS A 179 7.76 -10.84 12.10
CA LYS A 179 9.10 -11.45 12.21
C LYS A 179 9.83 -11.57 10.87
N MET A 180 9.08 -11.79 9.81
CA MET A 180 9.54 -11.65 8.42
C MET A 180 8.80 -10.45 7.84
N VAL A 181 9.54 -9.40 7.51
CA VAL A 181 9.01 -8.25 6.79
C VAL A 181 9.17 -8.50 5.31
N SER A 182 8.09 -8.40 4.55
CA SER A 182 8.16 -8.62 3.10
C SER A 182 7.31 -7.60 2.34
N LEU A 183 7.75 -7.31 1.12
CA LEU A 183 7.07 -6.44 0.18
C LEU A 183 7.19 -7.03 -1.23
N THR A 184 6.06 -7.15 -1.93
CA THR A 184 5.98 -7.62 -3.30
C THR A 184 5.66 -6.48 -4.24
N PHE A 185 6.46 -6.31 -5.27
CA PHE A 185 6.24 -5.42 -6.40
C PHE A 185 5.77 -6.25 -7.59
N VAL A 186 4.66 -5.86 -8.21
CA VAL A 186 4.01 -6.60 -9.30
C VAL A 186 4.01 -5.77 -10.58
N ASN A 187 4.49 -6.35 -11.66
CA ASN A 187 4.33 -5.80 -13.02
C ASN A 187 3.32 -6.63 -13.80
N TYR A 188 2.09 -6.14 -13.86
CA TYR A 188 0.98 -6.84 -14.53
C TYR A 188 1.21 -7.02 -16.04
N ARG A 189 1.91 -6.09 -16.68
CA ARG A 189 2.21 -6.14 -18.12
C ARG A 189 3.22 -7.26 -18.43
N LEU A 190 4.26 -7.36 -17.62
CA LEU A 190 5.28 -8.39 -17.77
C LEU A 190 4.89 -9.73 -17.12
N LYS A 191 3.82 -9.75 -16.31
CA LYS A 191 3.40 -10.88 -15.47
C LYS A 191 4.52 -11.32 -14.55
N GLN A 192 5.18 -10.35 -13.94
CA GLN A 192 6.39 -10.54 -13.16
C GLN A 192 6.23 -9.91 -11.77
N ASP A 193 6.70 -10.63 -10.77
CA ASP A 193 6.69 -10.18 -9.38
C ASP A 193 8.13 -10.12 -8.86
N VAL A 194 8.44 -9.14 -8.04
CA VAL A 194 9.68 -9.03 -7.26
C VAL A 194 9.30 -8.98 -5.80
N THR A 195 9.65 -10.02 -5.06
CA THR A 195 9.39 -10.10 -3.61
C THR A 195 10.70 -9.92 -2.85
N VAL A 196 10.72 -8.94 -1.97
CA VAL A 196 11.82 -8.67 -1.03
C VAL A 196 11.34 -9.09 0.35
N SER A 197 12.10 -9.97 1.02
CA SER A 197 11.78 -10.47 2.37
C SER A 197 13.01 -10.32 3.26
N VAL A 198 12.82 -9.78 4.45
CA VAL A 198 13.90 -9.57 5.43
C VAL A 198 13.44 -10.09 6.80
N SER A 199 14.27 -10.90 7.44
CA SER A 199 14.04 -11.33 8.80
C SER A 199 14.40 -10.21 9.78
N SER A 200 13.45 -9.78 10.62
CA SER A 200 13.71 -8.78 11.65
C SER A 200 14.68 -9.26 12.75
N LEU A 201 14.88 -10.57 12.85
CA LEU A 201 15.76 -11.19 13.87
C LEU A 201 17.18 -11.41 13.40
N SER A 202 17.37 -11.89 12.14
CA SER A 202 18.68 -12.28 11.60
C SER A 202 19.20 -11.28 10.58
N CYS A 203 18.41 -10.29 10.19
CA CYS A 203 18.69 -9.37 9.09
C CYS A 203 19.02 -10.08 7.76
N GLU A 204 18.65 -11.36 7.64
CA GLU A 204 18.77 -12.08 6.36
C GLU A 204 17.78 -11.53 5.36
N CYS A 205 18.29 -11.20 4.18
CA CYS A 205 17.51 -10.70 3.05
C CYS A 205 17.39 -11.80 2.00
N ASP A 206 16.17 -12.05 1.54
CA ASP A 206 15.87 -12.89 0.39
C ASP A 206 15.09 -12.08 -0.64
N ILE A 207 15.56 -12.10 -1.89
CA ILE A 207 14.91 -11.40 -2.99
C ILE A 207 14.64 -12.39 -4.10
N VAL A 208 13.37 -12.54 -4.43
CA VAL A 208 12.91 -13.47 -5.44
C VAL A 208 12.24 -12.71 -6.57
N ILE A 209 12.69 -12.94 -7.80
CA ILE A 209 12.06 -12.44 -9.01
C ILE A 209 11.32 -13.60 -9.67
N GLU A 210 10.01 -13.46 -9.86
CA GLU A 210 9.16 -14.50 -10.42
C GLU A 210 8.49 -14.02 -11.71
N LYS A 211 8.45 -14.88 -12.72
CA LYS A 211 7.67 -14.66 -13.95
C LYS A 211 6.58 -15.72 -14.07
N LYS A 212 5.34 -15.26 -14.15
CA LYS A 212 4.17 -16.11 -14.27
C LYS A 212 3.79 -16.27 -15.75
N ASN A 213 4.22 -17.35 -16.37
CA ASN A 213 3.74 -17.74 -17.68
C ASN A 213 2.60 -18.76 -17.57
N ALA A 214 1.74 -18.86 -18.60
CA ALA A 214 0.54 -19.71 -18.56
C ALA A 214 0.81 -21.21 -18.27
N ARG A 215 2.06 -21.68 -18.41
CA ARG A 215 2.44 -23.09 -18.23
C ARG A 215 3.64 -23.32 -17.33
N LEU A 216 4.45 -22.27 -17.03
CA LEU A 216 5.69 -22.41 -16.26
C LEU A 216 5.85 -21.19 -15.37
N LYS A 217 6.19 -21.44 -14.09
CA LYS A 217 6.66 -20.42 -13.17
C LYS A 217 8.18 -20.45 -13.22
N GLN A 218 8.79 -19.35 -13.63
CA GLN A 218 10.25 -19.16 -13.56
C GLN A 218 10.54 -18.32 -12.32
N SER A 219 11.57 -18.68 -11.57
CA SER A 219 11.94 -17.99 -10.34
C SER A 219 13.46 -17.84 -10.29
N ILE A 220 13.92 -16.67 -9.90
CA ILE A 220 15.33 -16.33 -9.71
C ILE A 220 15.48 -15.84 -8.26
N SER A 221 16.35 -16.52 -7.49
CA SER A 221 16.85 -16.03 -6.22
C SER A 221 18.04 -15.12 -6.48
N VAL A 222 17.95 -13.87 -6.06
CA VAL A 222 19.04 -12.91 -6.22
C VAL A 222 20.24 -13.31 -5.37
N LYS A 223 20.00 -13.92 -4.19
CA LYS A 223 21.05 -14.43 -3.31
C LYS A 223 21.91 -15.49 -4.02
N ASP A 224 21.27 -16.45 -4.72
CA ASP A 224 21.99 -17.51 -5.43
C ASP A 224 22.87 -16.96 -6.55
N ILE A 225 22.43 -15.88 -7.19
CA ILE A 225 23.22 -15.20 -8.23
C ILE A 225 24.40 -14.46 -7.59
N ILE A 226 24.17 -13.71 -6.52
CA ILE A 226 25.23 -12.98 -5.79
C ILE A 226 26.32 -13.94 -5.33
N ASP A 227 25.93 -15.06 -4.76
CA ASP A 227 26.88 -16.10 -4.30
C ASP A 227 27.69 -16.68 -5.46
N LYS A 228 27.07 -16.88 -6.63
CA LYS A 228 27.74 -17.36 -7.84
C LYS A 228 28.76 -16.36 -8.43
N TYR A 229 28.47 -15.05 -8.33
CA TYR A 229 29.34 -14.00 -8.87
C TYR A 229 30.36 -13.47 -7.85
N GLU A 230 30.45 -14.06 -6.64
CA GLU A 230 31.33 -13.61 -5.56
C GLU A 230 31.21 -12.11 -5.24
N TRP A 231 30.02 -11.53 -5.48
CA TRP A 231 29.76 -10.12 -5.26
C TRP A 231 29.86 -9.80 -3.77
N HIS A 232 31.00 -9.21 -3.39
CA HIS A 232 31.32 -8.67 -2.06
C HIS A 232 30.60 -9.29 -0.85
N LYS A 233 31.16 -10.36 -0.31
CA LYS A 233 30.67 -11.10 0.88
C LYS A 233 30.53 -10.28 2.17
N ASN A 234 30.87 -8.98 2.17
CA ASN A 234 30.98 -8.18 3.38
C ASN A 234 29.85 -7.17 3.62
N THR A 235 28.85 -7.08 2.76
CA THR A 235 27.75 -6.11 2.93
C THR A 235 26.41 -6.71 2.58
N CYS A 236 25.84 -7.51 3.49
CA CYS A 236 24.45 -7.98 3.38
C CYS A 236 23.48 -6.84 3.75
N SER A 237 23.54 -5.71 3.06
CA SER A 237 22.59 -4.61 3.24
C SER A 237 21.56 -4.58 2.11
N LEU A 238 20.36 -4.11 2.38
CA LEU A 238 19.33 -3.89 1.36
C LEU A 238 19.83 -3.04 0.20
N ILE A 239 20.65 -2.03 0.49
CA ILE A 239 21.28 -1.15 -0.51
C ILE A 239 22.16 -1.96 -1.45
N SER A 240 23.00 -2.85 -0.93
CA SER A 240 23.89 -3.68 -1.76
C SER A 240 23.11 -4.62 -2.69
N TYR A 241 22.00 -5.20 -2.23
CA TYR A 241 21.11 -6.00 -3.07
C TYR A 241 20.45 -5.16 -4.16
N SER A 242 19.97 -3.96 -3.82
CA SER A 242 19.38 -3.03 -4.77
C SER A 242 20.39 -2.62 -5.85
N ASP A 243 21.61 -2.24 -5.45
CA ASP A 243 22.68 -1.86 -6.36
C ASP A 243 23.05 -3.01 -7.30
N PHE A 244 23.13 -4.23 -6.76
CA PHE A 244 23.38 -5.42 -7.58
C PHE A 244 22.30 -5.63 -8.63
N ILE A 245 21.02 -5.52 -8.25
CA ILE A 245 19.88 -5.65 -9.18
C ILE A 245 19.94 -4.58 -10.26
N GLN A 246 20.17 -3.32 -9.88
CA GLN A 246 20.25 -2.21 -10.82
C GLN A 246 21.42 -2.34 -11.80
N GLN A 247 22.55 -2.89 -11.36
CA GLN A 247 23.73 -3.05 -12.22
C GLN A 247 23.67 -4.31 -13.11
N ASN A 248 23.09 -5.40 -12.62
CA ASN A 248 23.24 -6.72 -13.26
C ASN A 248 21.92 -7.36 -13.71
N LEU A 249 20.78 -7.04 -13.08
CA LEU A 249 19.52 -7.72 -13.33
C LEU A 249 18.44 -6.83 -13.97
N MET A 250 18.77 -5.60 -14.38
CA MET A 250 17.80 -4.72 -15.05
C MET A 250 17.21 -5.32 -16.32
N PRO A 251 17.95 -6.07 -17.17
CA PRO A 251 17.35 -6.77 -18.31
C PRO A 251 16.28 -7.80 -17.88
N VAL A 252 16.47 -8.49 -16.74
CA VAL A 252 15.47 -9.41 -16.16
C VAL A 252 14.26 -8.61 -15.66
N ILE A 253 14.50 -7.53 -14.90
CA ILE A 253 13.44 -6.63 -14.39
C ILE A 253 12.58 -6.09 -15.53
N ARG A 254 13.18 -5.71 -16.65
CA ARG A 254 12.48 -5.21 -17.85
C ARG A 254 11.86 -6.32 -18.71
N GLY A 255 12.04 -7.57 -18.33
CA GLY A 255 11.50 -8.72 -19.07
C GLY A 255 12.24 -9.05 -20.35
N GLU A 256 13.42 -8.48 -20.58
CA GLU A 256 14.22 -8.63 -21.82
C GLU A 256 14.99 -9.96 -21.86
N LYS A 257 15.43 -10.46 -20.71
CA LYS A 257 16.18 -11.73 -20.59
C LYS A 257 15.69 -12.53 -19.38
N TRP A 258 15.60 -13.85 -19.57
CA TRP A 258 15.22 -14.82 -18.54
C TRP A 258 16.04 -16.12 -18.74
N GLU A 259 17.35 -15.98 -18.85
CA GLU A 259 18.26 -17.12 -18.96
C GLU A 259 19.10 -17.30 -17.69
#